data_6955cca97f946953fa8a9b14f4ee51f0
#
_entry.id   6955cca97f946953fa8a9b14f4ee51f0
#
_cell.length_a   1.000
_cell.length_b   1.000
_cell.length_c   1.000
_cell.angle_alpha   90.00
_cell.angle_beta   90.00
_cell.angle_gamma   90.00
#
_symmetry.space_group_name_H-M   'P 1'
#
loop_
_entity.id
_entity.type
_entity.pdbx_description
1 polymer ?
#
loop_
_entity_poly.entity_id
_entity_poly.type
_entity_poly.pdbx_seq_one_letter_code
_entity_poly.pdbx_strand_id
1 'polypeptide(L)'
;MAHFALLDENNKILTVIVVGNEYLLDKDGNESEAHGKSWCEKFWHRKTGDVGADWKQTSYNTSEGIYYNQVEQSDGTYKQVKSSDQSKSFRKNFAYINGIYDSKRDAFIPPQLFKGWVINETTCQWGPPTDDPSTSDALYTWSNVSEDWVEMEVDGVTVAEIPKPLD
;
A
#
# COMPACT_ATOMS: atom_id res chain seq x y z
N MET A 1 4.15 -14.91 8.48
CA MET A 1 5.11 -14.34 7.50
C MET A 1 5.02 -12.83 7.60
N ALA A 2 6.16 -12.13 7.59
CA ALA A 2 6.24 -10.68 7.57
C ALA A 2 6.72 -10.18 6.19
N HIS A 3 6.44 -8.93 5.88
CA HIS A 3 6.90 -8.30 4.65
C HIS A 3 7.84 -7.16 4.98
N PHE A 4 8.89 -7.00 4.18
CA PHE A 4 9.85 -5.92 4.31
C PHE A 4 10.07 -5.24 2.98
N ALA A 5 9.96 -3.92 2.98
CA ALA A 5 10.22 -3.07 1.83
C ALA A 5 11.68 -2.60 1.83
N LEU A 6 12.36 -2.75 0.71
CA LEU A 6 13.65 -2.11 0.45
C LEU A 6 13.42 -0.70 -0.07
N LEU A 7 14.07 0.27 0.55
CA LEU A 7 14.06 1.67 0.15
C LEU A 7 15.40 2.05 -0.50
N ASP A 8 15.34 2.97 -1.45
CA ASP A 8 16.54 3.69 -1.93
C ASP A 8 16.87 4.90 -1.04
N GLU A 9 17.91 5.63 -1.41
CA GLU A 9 18.38 6.84 -0.69
C GLU A 9 17.35 7.96 -0.64
N ASN A 10 16.35 7.94 -1.54
CA ASN A 10 15.26 8.90 -1.62
C ASN A 10 13.96 8.38 -0.97
N ASN A 11 14.03 7.28 -0.22
CA ASN A 11 12.89 6.58 0.37
C ASN A 11 11.90 5.99 -0.65
N LYS A 12 12.30 5.81 -1.91
CA LYS A 12 11.49 5.12 -2.91
C LYS A 12 11.52 3.62 -2.66
N ILE A 13 10.37 2.98 -2.78
CA ILE A 13 10.22 1.54 -2.59
C ILE A 13 10.69 0.82 -3.86
N LEU A 14 11.76 0.03 -3.73
CA LEU A 14 12.38 -0.71 -4.83
C LEU A 14 11.81 -2.12 -4.97
N THR A 15 11.57 -2.79 -3.84
CA THR A 15 11.01 -4.14 -3.79
C THR A 15 10.41 -4.43 -2.43
N VAL A 16 9.58 -5.46 -2.35
CA VAL A 16 9.08 -6.01 -1.09
C VAL A 16 9.36 -7.50 -1.07
N ILE A 17 9.91 -7.99 0.03
CA ILE A 17 10.20 -9.41 0.22
C ILE A 17 9.45 -9.97 1.43
N VAL A 18 9.18 -11.27 1.37
CA VAL A 18 8.56 -12.03 2.46
C VAL A 18 9.62 -12.67 3.32
N VAL A 19 9.49 -12.52 4.63
CA VAL A 19 10.41 -13.08 5.64
C VAL A 19 9.63 -14.03 6.53
N GLY A 20 10.20 -15.22 6.79
CA GLY A 20 9.62 -16.17 7.73
C GLY A 20 9.63 -15.61 9.15
N ASN A 21 8.58 -15.91 9.93
CA ASN A 21 8.44 -15.38 11.29
C ASN A 21 9.62 -15.80 12.20
N GLU A 22 10.21 -16.96 11.96
CA GLU A 22 11.37 -17.49 12.69
C GLU A 22 12.61 -16.56 12.61
N TYR A 23 12.72 -15.76 11.56
CA TYR A 23 13.81 -14.79 11.37
C TYR A 23 13.57 -13.44 12.01
N LEU A 24 12.37 -13.23 12.57
CA LEU A 24 11.98 -12.00 13.25
C LEU A 24 12.20 -12.08 14.76
N LEU A 25 12.36 -13.29 15.30
CA LEU A 25 12.38 -13.50 16.74
C LEU A 25 13.66 -12.96 17.39
N ASP A 26 13.49 -12.17 18.43
CA ASP A 26 14.58 -11.79 19.32
C ASP A 26 14.93 -12.94 20.30
N LYS A 27 15.90 -12.69 21.19
CA LYS A 27 16.34 -13.70 22.19
C LYS A 27 15.23 -14.11 23.18
N ASP A 28 14.19 -13.31 23.31
CA ASP A 28 13.07 -13.53 24.23
C ASP A 28 11.86 -14.14 23.49
N GLY A 29 12.00 -14.42 22.18
CA GLY A 29 10.97 -15.01 21.33
C GLY A 29 9.92 -14.03 20.82
N ASN A 30 10.14 -12.71 20.94
CA ASN A 30 9.23 -11.69 20.41
C ASN A 30 9.59 -11.27 18.99
N GLU A 31 8.58 -10.96 18.18
CA GLU A 31 8.79 -10.39 16.83
C GLU A 31 9.48 -9.01 16.94
N SER A 32 10.57 -8.82 16.19
CA SER A 32 11.37 -7.61 16.16
C SER A 32 11.63 -7.17 14.72
N GLU A 33 11.23 -5.96 14.37
CA GLU A 33 11.53 -5.38 13.07
C GLU A 33 13.05 -5.29 12.84
N ALA A 34 13.84 -4.99 13.88
CA ALA A 34 15.29 -4.91 13.77
C ALA A 34 15.93 -6.25 13.35
N HIS A 35 15.42 -7.39 13.85
CA HIS A 35 15.88 -8.70 13.43
C HIS A 35 15.51 -8.99 11.98
N GLY A 36 14.27 -8.71 11.59
CA GLY A 36 13.82 -8.86 10.21
C GLY A 36 14.63 -7.99 9.24
N LYS A 37 14.90 -6.73 9.59
CA LYS A 37 15.76 -5.83 8.82
C LYS A 37 17.17 -6.42 8.66
N SER A 38 17.81 -6.85 9.74
CA SER A 38 19.14 -7.46 9.68
C SER A 38 19.18 -8.73 8.81
N TRP A 39 18.10 -9.52 8.85
CA TRP A 39 17.99 -10.68 7.96
C TRP A 39 17.88 -10.25 6.48
N CYS A 40 17.06 -9.21 6.18
CA CYS A 40 16.90 -8.67 4.83
C CYS A 40 18.22 -8.16 4.27
N GLU A 41 18.98 -7.38 5.05
CA GLU A 41 20.30 -6.87 4.68
C GLU A 41 21.26 -7.99 4.30
N LYS A 42 21.37 -9.05 5.12
CA LYS A 42 22.20 -10.22 4.86
C LYS A 42 21.74 -11.01 3.62
N PHE A 43 20.43 -11.19 3.48
CA PHE A 43 19.85 -11.89 2.34
C PHE A 43 20.12 -11.13 1.04
N TRP A 44 19.88 -9.81 1.04
CA TRP A 44 20.06 -8.95 -0.12
C TRP A 44 21.53 -8.87 -0.52
N HIS A 45 22.41 -8.71 0.45
CA HIS A 45 23.86 -8.70 0.20
C HIS A 45 24.36 -9.98 -0.47
N ARG A 46 23.87 -11.14 -0.04
CA ARG A 46 24.23 -12.42 -0.69
C ARG A 46 23.76 -12.52 -2.13
N LYS A 47 22.65 -11.83 -2.47
CA LYS A 47 22.06 -11.86 -3.81
C LYS A 47 22.67 -10.83 -4.76
N THR A 48 23.00 -9.66 -4.28
CA THR A 48 23.31 -8.49 -5.10
C THR A 48 24.71 -7.91 -4.83
N GLY A 49 25.35 -8.26 -3.72
CA GLY A 49 26.55 -7.62 -3.22
C GLY A 49 26.28 -6.30 -2.48
N ASP A 50 25.04 -5.89 -2.34
CA ASP A 50 24.60 -4.66 -1.68
C ASP A 50 23.66 -4.98 -0.51
N VAL A 51 23.60 -4.11 0.50
CA VAL A 51 22.68 -4.26 1.65
C VAL A 51 21.37 -3.50 1.46
N GLY A 52 21.30 -2.61 0.46
CA GLY A 52 20.22 -1.64 0.28
C GLY A 52 20.38 -0.44 1.23
N ALA A 53 19.69 0.66 0.92
CA ALA A 53 19.80 1.88 1.74
C ALA A 53 19.06 1.74 3.07
N ASP A 54 17.83 1.25 3.06
CA ASP A 54 17.07 0.94 4.28
C ASP A 54 16.02 -0.15 4.03
N TRP A 55 15.61 -0.82 5.12
CA TRP A 55 14.54 -1.82 5.13
C TRP A 55 13.50 -1.46 6.17
N LYS A 56 12.23 -1.55 5.79
CA LYS A 56 11.11 -1.27 6.68
C LYS A 56 10.06 -2.37 6.62
N GLN A 57 9.58 -2.77 7.79
CA GLN A 57 8.48 -3.74 7.86
C GLN A 57 7.20 -3.11 7.33
N THR A 58 6.43 -3.90 6.59
CA THR A 58 5.11 -3.56 6.07
C THR A 58 4.15 -4.72 6.27
N SER A 59 2.86 -4.47 6.15
CA SER A 59 1.85 -5.51 6.26
C SER A 59 0.87 -5.46 5.09
N TYR A 60 0.76 -6.57 4.38
CA TYR A 60 -0.21 -6.74 3.29
C TYR A 60 -1.67 -6.50 3.73
N ASN A 61 -1.95 -6.72 5.01
CA ASN A 61 -3.27 -6.54 5.58
C ASN A 61 -3.50 -5.14 6.19
N THR A 62 -2.58 -4.19 5.96
CA THR A 62 -2.72 -2.82 6.45
C THR A 62 -3.10 -1.87 5.33
N SER A 63 -4.20 -1.16 5.50
CA SER A 63 -4.66 -0.08 4.64
C SER A 63 -5.23 1.06 5.47
N GLU A 64 -4.91 2.29 5.11
CA GLU A 64 -5.43 3.51 5.75
C GLU A 64 -5.19 3.58 7.28
N GLY A 65 -4.13 2.96 7.74
CA GLY A 65 -3.79 2.88 9.15
C GLY A 65 -4.55 1.79 9.93
N ILE A 66 -5.28 0.93 9.26
CA ILE A 66 -6.04 -0.15 9.88
C ILE A 66 -5.50 -1.51 9.45
N TYR A 67 -5.26 -2.39 10.41
CA TYR A 67 -4.92 -3.78 10.15
C TYR A 67 -6.19 -4.63 10.10
N TYR A 68 -6.31 -5.45 9.05
CA TYR A 68 -7.46 -6.32 8.79
C TYR A 68 -7.09 -7.79 8.91
N ASN A 69 -8.02 -8.60 9.39
CA ASN A 69 -7.97 -10.06 9.30
C ASN A 69 -8.75 -10.51 8.06
N GLN A 70 -8.25 -11.57 7.41
CA GLN A 70 -9.00 -12.28 6.39
C GLN A 70 -9.89 -13.33 7.07
N VAL A 71 -11.19 -13.22 6.93
CA VAL A 71 -12.17 -14.14 7.52
C VAL A 71 -12.87 -14.90 6.40
N GLU A 72 -12.72 -16.22 6.40
CA GLU A 72 -13.37 -17.10 5.45
C GLU A 72 -14.88 -17.09 5.70
N GLN A 73 -15.65 -16.95 4.63
CA GLN A 73 -17.11 -16.98 4.64
C GLN A 73 -17.60 -18.40 4.33
N SER A 74 -18.88 -18.67 4.60
CA SER A 74 -19.49 -19.98 4.37
C SER A 74 -19.51 -20.41 2.89
N ASP A 75 -19.36 -19.48 1.97
CA ASP A 75 -19.27 -19.72 0.52
C ASP A 75 -17.84 -19.92 0.00
N GLY A 76 -16.85 -19.96 0.90
CA GLY A 76 -15.43 -20.11 0.58
C GLY A 76 -14.74 -18.79 0.15
N THR A 77 -15.45 -17.67 0.14
CA THR A 77 -14.83 -16.35 -0.09
C THR A 77 -14.19 -15.81 1.18
N TYR A 78 -13.32 -14.80 1.03
CA TYR A 78 -12.67 -14.13 2.15
C TYR A 78 -13.15 -12.69 2.26
N LYS A 79 -13.48 -12.28 3.49
CA LYS A 79 -13.84 -10.90 3.81
C LYS A 79 -12.78 -10.29 4.73
N GLN A 80 -12.39 -9.05 4.43
CA GLN A 80 -11.55 -8.27 5.33
C GLN A 80 -12.38 -7.73 6.48
N VAL A 81 -11.94 -7.99 7.71
CA VAL A 81 -12.58 -7.50 8.94
C VAL A 81 -11.52 -6.81 9.77
N LYS A 82 -11.81 -5.59 10.25
CA LYS A 82 -10.89 -4.86 11.12
C LYS A 82 -10.49 -5.74 12.31
N SER A 83 -9.18 -5.92 12.50
CA SER A 83 -8.66 -6.66 13.64
C SER A 83 -8.86 -5.89 14.95
N SER A 84 -9.14 -6.60 16.03
CA SER A 84 -9.10 -6.01 17.38
C SER A 84 -7.67 -5.69 17.83
N ASP A 85 -6.68 -6.44 17.32
CA ASP A 85 -5.26 -6.18 17.51
C ASP A 85 -4.71 -5.35 16.34
N GLN A 86 -4.35 -4.11 16.61
CA GLN A 86 -3.78 -3.18 15.64
C GLN A 86 -2.25 -3.08 15.71
N SER A 87 -1.58 -3.93 16.49
CA SER A 87 -0.11 -3.92 16.64
C SER A 87 0.64 -4.16 15.32
N LYS A 88 -0.03 -4.76 14.33
CA LYS A 88 0.51 -5.04 12.98
C LYS A 88 0.05 -4.02 11.92
N SER A 89 -0.55 -2.90 12.34
CA SER A 89 -0.92 -1.79 11.45
C SER A 89 0.32 -0.95 11.10
N PHE A 90 1.26 -1.56 10.38
CA PHE A 90 2.53 -0.90 10.05
C PHE A 90 2.33 0.20 9.01
N ARG A 91 2.80 1.43 9.34
CA ARG A 91 3.05 2.52 8.40
C ARG A 91 1.87 2.85 7.48
N LYS A 92 0.66 2.80 8.05
CA LYS A 92 -0.62 3.15 7.43
C LYS A 92 -1.03 2.33 6.21
N ASN A 93 -0.10 1.98 5.30
CA ASN A 93 -0.41 1.26 4.08
C ASN A 93 0.63 0.19 3.79
N PHE A 94 0.26 -0.78 2.96
CA PHE A 94 1.24 -1.69 2.37
C PHE A 94 2.22 -0.93 1.48
N ALA A 95 3.47 -1.36 1.47
CA ALA A 95 4.50 -0.78 0.62
C ALA A 95 4.36 -1.27 -0.82
N TYR A 96 3.93 -0.38 -1.72
CA TYR A 96 3.87 -0.68 -3.16
C TYR A 96 5.17 -0.28 -3.86
N ILE A 97 5.65 -1.12 -4.77
CA ILE A 97 6.82 -0.80 -5.61
C ILE A 97 6.57 0.52 -6.35
N ASN A 98 7.58 1.36 -6.46
CA ASN A 98 7.54 2.73 -6.97
C ASN A 98 6.79 3.74 -6.09
N GLY A 99 6.17 3.34 -4.99
CA GLY A 99 5.70 4.25 -3.95
C GLY A 99 6.87 4.82 -3.15
N ILE A 100 6.56 5.61 -2.14
CA ILE A 100 7.55 6.24 -1.25
C ILE A 100 7.23 5.96 0.21
N TYR A 101 8.26 6.00 1.05
CA TYR A 101 8.11 6.05 2.49
C TYR A 101 8.23 7.49 2.98
N ASP A 102 7.19 8.03 3.59
CA ASP A 102 7.18 9.34 4.23
C ASP A 102 7.57 9.19 5.71
N SER A 103 8.77 9.62 6.05
CA SER A 103 9.30 9.51 7.41
C SER A 103 8.63 10.44 8.42
N LYS A 104 8.01 11.56 7.96
CA LYS A 104 7.30 12.49 8.85
C LYS A 104 5.95 11.92 9.29
N ARG A 105 5.28 11.20 8.39
CA ARG A 105 3.98 10.56 8.65
C ARG A 105 4.13 9.13 9.15
N ASP A 106 5.34 8.57 9.12
CA ASP A 106 5.63 7.13 9.25
C ASP A 106 4.65 6.30 8.42
N ALA A 107 4.62 6.56 7.11
CA ALA A 107 3.64 5.98 6.22
C ALA A 107 4.22 5.60 4.86
N PHE A 108 3.75 4.49 4.30
CA PHE A 108 3.93 4.20 2.89
C PHE A 108 2.84 4.91 2.09
N ILE A 109 3.27 5.62 1.05
CA ILE A 109 2.40 6.33 0.10
C ILE A 109 2.51 5.61 -1.23
N PRO A 110 1.40 5.09 -1.78
CA PRO A 110 1.41 4.41 -3.07
C PRO A 110 1.81 5.37 -4.20
N PRO A 111 2.18 4.86 -5.39
CA PRO A 111 2.39 5.71 -6.55
C PRO A 111 1.14 6.53 -6.87
N GLN A 112 1.31 7.79 -7.26
CA GLN A 112 0.20 8.62 -7.73
C GLN A 112 -0.25 8.13 -9.11
N LEU A 113 -1.49 7.66 -9.22
CA LEU A 113 -2.04 7.13 -10.47
C LEU A 113 -2.70 8.22 -11.31
N PHE A 114 -3.26 9.24 -10.66
CA PHE A 114 -4.01 10.29 -11.33
C PHE A 114 -3.39 11.67 -11.05
N LYS A 115 -3.19 12.45 -12.10
CA LYS A 115 -2.76 13.84 -11.96
C LYS A 115 -3.82 14.65 -11.22
N GLY A 116 -3.39 15.66 -10.47
CA GLY A 116 -4.29 16.52 -9.69
C GLY A 116 -4.80 15.89 -8.39
N TRP A 117 -4.65 14.57 -8.19
CA TRP A 117 -5.02 13.96 -6.91
C TRP A 117 -4.10 14.42 -5.79
N VAL A 118 -4.67 14.57 -4.61
CA VAL A 118 -3.99 15.05 -3.39
C VAL A 118 -3.89 13.94 -2.35
N ILE A 119 -2.91 14.05 -1.47
CA ILE A 119 -2.75 13.10 -0.35
C ILE A 119 -3.77 13.42 0.74
N ASN A 120 -4.51 12.40 1.17
CA ASN A 120 -5.26 12.45 2.40
C ASN A 120 -4.29 12.31 3.59
N GLU A 121 -4.19 13.32 4.42
CA GLU A 121 -3.24 13.40 5.52
C GLU A 121 -3.45 12.31 6.60
N THR A 122 -4.67 11.80 6.73
CA THR A 122 -5.01 10.75 7.70
C THR A 122 -4.65 9.36 7.18
N THR A 123 -5.05 9.04 5.95
CA THR A 123 -4.92 7.70 5.36
C THR A 123 -3.62 7.52 4.58
N CYS A 124 -2.98 8.63 4.16
CA CYS A 124 -1.84 8.64 3.25
C CYS A 124 -2.13 7.92 1.91
N GLN A 125 -3.38 8.03 1.45
CA GLN A 125 -3.82 7.62 0.14
C GLN A 125 -4.04 8.83 -0.76
N TRP A 126 -3.90 8.63 -2.07
CA TRP A 126 -4.26 9.62 -3.06
C TRP A 126 -5.77 9.64 -3.28
N GLY A 127 -6.33 10.82 -3.44
CA GLY A 127 -7.73 11.02 -3.79
C GLY A 127 -7.94 12.32 -4.55
N PRO A 128 -9.06 12.47 -5.23
CA PRO A 128 -9.39 13.71 -5.90
C PRO A 128 -9.53 14.85 -4.87
N PRO A 129 -9.23 16.10 -5.25
CA PRO A 129 -9.32 17.24 -4.35
C PRO A 129 -10.76 17.63 -4.00
N THR A 130 -11.72 17.15 -4.78
CA THR A 130 -13.17 17.38 -4.60
C THR A 130 -13.91 16.05 -4.62
N ASP A 131 -15.06 16.01 -3.97
CA ASP A 131 -15.91 14.83 -3.97
C ASP A 131 -16.39 14.47 -5.38
N ASP A 132 -16.65 13.19 -5.61
CA ASP A 132 -17.25 12.69 -6.84
C ASP A 132 -18.66 13.30 -7.00
N PRO A 133 -18.92 14.07 -8.07
CA PRO A 133 -20.22 14.70 -8.30
C PRO A 133 -21.26 13.74 -8.87
N SER A 134 -20.96 12.46 -9.08
CA SER A 134 -21.87 11.48 -9.67
C SER A 134 -23.19 11.38 -8.89
N THR A 135 -24.27 11.24 -9.64
CA THR A 135 -25.66 11.05 -9.14
C THR A 135 -26.27 9.82 -9.80
N SER A 136 -27.57 9.53 -9.52
CA SER A 136 -28.31 8.50 -10.26
C SER A 136 -28.46 8.80 -11.75
N ASP A 137 -28.41 10.08 -12.12
CA ASP A 137 -28.73 10.57 -13.46
C ASP A 137 -27.51 10.97 -14.27
N ALA A 138 -26.36 11.23 -13.61
CA ALA A 138 -25.12 11.67 -14.24
C ALA A 138 -23.92 10.99 -13.55
N LEU A 139 -23.11 10.27 -14.34
CA LEU A 139 -21.89 9.63 -13.87
C LEU A 139 -20.67 10.45 -14.31
N TYR A 140 -19.68 10.55 -13.43
CA TYR A 140 -18.45 11.28 -13.69
C TYR A 140 -17.24 10.36 -13.56
N THR A 141 -16.18 10.68 -14.27
CA THR A 141 -14.86 10.06 -14.13
C THR A 141 -13.79 11.11 -14.03
N TRP A 142 -12.67 10.79 -13.37
CA TRP A 142 -11.54 11.70 -13.27
C TRP A 142 -10.75 11.74 -14.57
N SER A 143 -10.51 12.95 -15.09
CA SER A 143 -9.70 13.19 -16.28
C SER A 143 -8.28 13.62 -15.91
N ASN A 144 -7.27 12.86 -16.31
CA ASN A 144 -5.87 13.24 -16.19
C ASN A 144 -5.44 14.40 -17.11
N VAL A 145 -6.29 14.80 -18.05
CA VAL A 145 -6.02 15.89 -18.99
C VAL A 145 -6.45 17.22 -18.40
N SER A 146 -7.71 17.29 -17.93
CA SER A 146 -8.25 18.49 -17.28
C SER A 146 -7.92 18.57 -15.79
N GLU A 147 -7.45 17.45 -15.19
CA GLU A 147 -7.25 17.30 -13.73
C GLU A 147 -8.55 17.65 -12.96
N ASP A 148 -9.70 17.17 -13.48
CA ASP A 148 -11.03 17.46 -12.95
C ASP A 148 -12.00 16.31 -13.30
N TRP A 149 -13.17 16.34 -12.66
CA TRP A 149 -14.28 15.47 -12.97
C TRP A 149 -14.91 15.81 -14.33
N VAL A 150 -15.08 14.83 -15.18
CA VAL A 150 -15.77 14.98 -16.47
C VAL A 150 -16.97 14.05 -16.51
N GLU A 151 -18.09 14.55 -16.96
CA GLU A 151 -19.31 13.75 -17.13
C GLU A 151 -19.09 12.67 -18.19
N MET A 152 -19.53 11.46 -17.86
CA MET A 152 -19.51 10.34 -18.79
C MET A 152 -20.75 10.44 -19.68
N GLU A 153 -20.55 10.57 -21.00
CA GLU A 153 -21.66 10.46 -21.94
C GLU A 153 -22.16 9.00 -21.94
N VAL A 154 -23.36 8.78 -21.42
CA VAL A 154 -24.05 7.50 -21.45
C VAL A 154 -24.97 7.45 -22.66
N ASP A 155 -24.39 7.50 -23.84
CA ASP A 155 -25.06 7.09 -25.07
C ASP A 155 -24.82 5.58 -25.24
N GLY A 156 -25.74 4.79 -24.76
CA GLY A 156 -26.11 3.41 -25.09
C GLY A 156 -25.05 2.37 -25.54
N VAL A 157 -23.74 2.66 -25.51
CA VAL A 157 -22.68 1.70 -25.87
C VAL A 157 -21.39 2.04 -25.13
N THR A 158 -20.94 1.06 -24.36
CA THR A 158 -19.57 0.85 -23.87
C THR A 158 -19.04 1.93 -22.91
N VAL A 159 -19.15 1.64 -21.64
CA VAL A 159 -18.26 2.15 -20.61
C VAL A 159 -16.83 2.07 -21.15
N ALA A 160 -16.26 3.20 -21.53
CA ALA A 160 -14.85 3.27 -21.85
C ALA A 160 -14.09 2.74 -20.64
N GLU A 161 -13.27 1.74 -20.85
CA GLU A 161 -12.58 0.98 -19.82
C GLU A 161 -11.97 1.93 -18.80
N ILE A 162 -12.48 1.88 -17.58
CA ILE A 162 -11.76 2.40 -16.42
C ILE A 162 -10.39 1.69 -16.46
N PRO A 163 -9.27 2.40 -16.52
CA PRO A 163 -7.97 1.76 -16.47
C PRO A 163 -7.93 0.93 -15.19
N LYS A 164 -7.91 -0.40 -15.35
CA LYS A 164 -7.65 -1.27 -14.21
C LYS A 164 -6.31 -0.87 -13.61
N PRO A 165 -6.18 -0.83 -12.27
CA PRO A 165 -4.87 -0.71 -11.66
C PRO A 165 -3.98 -1.78 -12.30
N LEU A 166 -2.80 -1.37 -12.73
CA LEU A 166 -1.81 -2.30 -13.24
C LEU A 166 -1.47 -3.30 -12.12
N ASP A 167 -1.72 -4.59 -12.39
CA ASP A 167 -1.34 -5.71 -11.53
C ASP A 167 0.18 -5.72 -11.24
#